data_29c14423a8658eb4f251965e05cc6231
#
_entry.id   29c14423a8658eb4f251965e05cc6231
#
_cell.length_a   1.000
_cell.length_b   1.000
_cell.length_c   1.000
_cell.angle_alpha   90.00
_cell.angle_beta   90.00
_cell.angle_gamma   90.00
#
_symmetry.space_group_name_H-M   'P 1'
#
loop_
_entity.id
_entity.type
_entity.pdbx_description
1 polymer ?
#
loop_
_entity_poly.entity_id
_entity_poly.type
_entity_poly.pdbx_seq_one_letter_code
_entity_poly.pdbx_strand_id
1 'polypeptide(L)'
;MKRILIVDDAATVRMYHRNILESAGYSVDEAMNGIEAIEKALQEAFDLYIVDVNMPKLDGYGFLRELRGENISQVPAIMVSTEAAENDQTAAYRAGANGYLVKPVKPVQLLTHVSLLIGETI
;
A
#
# COMPACT_ATOMS: atom_id res chain seq x y z
N MET A 1 -8.83 -16.03 -1.43
CA MET A 1 -7.55 -15.46 -0.95
C MET A 1 -7.52 -13.97 -1.28
N LYS A 2 -7.25 -13.15 -0.29
CA LYS A 2 -7.19 -11.70 -0.49
C LYS A 2 -5.89 -11.32 -1.21
N ARG A 3 -5.99 -10.36 -2.13
CA ARG A 3 -4.86 -9.92 -2.95
C ARG A 3 -4.40 -8.53 -2.56
N ILE A 4 -3.09 -8.40 -2.36
CA ILE A 4 -2.47 -7.14 -1.94
C ILE A 4 -1.44 -6.72 -2.98
N LEU A 5 -1.47 -5.45 -3.37
CA LEU A 5 -0.43 -4.86 -4.22
C LEU A 5 0.51 -4.04 -3.36
N ILE A 6 1.80 -4.38 -3.41
CA ILE A 6 2.87 -3.61 -2.74
C ILE A 6 3.50 -2.68 -3.77
N VAL A 7 3.50 -1.39 -3.49
CA VAL A 7 4.05 -0.36 -4.36
C VAL A 7 5.23 0.31 -3.65
N ASP A 8 6.44 -0.01 -4.08
CA ASP A 8 7.68 0.51 -3.46
C ASP A 8 8.81 0.36 -4.47
N ASP A 9 9.68 1.34 -4.60
CA ASP A 9 10.80 1.28 -5.54
C ASP A 9 11.97 0.43 -5.03
N ALA A 10 12.02 0.12 -3.74
CA ALA A 10 13.08 -0.68 -3.14
C ALA A 10 12.71 -2.17 -3.15
N ALA A 11 13.40 -2.97 -3.96
CA ALA A 11 13.14 -4.41 -4.07
C ALA A 11 13.27 -5.14 -2.74
N THR A 12 14.23 -4.74 -1.90
CA THR A 12 14.43 -5.36 -0.57
C THR A 12 13.26 -5.09 0.37
N VAL A 13 12.67 -3.90 0.31
CA VAL A 13 11.50 -3.55 1.12
C VAL A 13 10.28 -4.32 0.63
N ARG A 14 10.08 -4.42 -0.69
CA ARG A 14 8.99 -5.22 -1.25
C ARG A 14 9.11 -6.67 -0.80
N MET A 15 10.31 -7.25 -0.87
CA MET A 15 10.55 -8.63 -0.43
C MET A 15 10.21 -8.83 1.04
N TYR A 16 10.61 -7.89 1.88
CA TYR A 16 10.34 -7.94 3.32
C TYR A 16 8.83 -7.96 3.60
N HIS A 17 8.10 -7.01 3.02
CA HIS A 17 6.65 -6.94 3.21
C HIS A 17 5.93 -8.14 2.59
N ARG A 18 6.39 -8.57 1.41
CA ARG A 18 5.82 -9.74 0.74
C ARG A 18 5.92 -10.99 1.61
N ASN A 19 7.11 -11.24 2.18
CA ASN A 19 7.32 -12.41 3.03
C ASN A 19 6.37 -12.42 4.23
N ILE A 20 6.18 -11.27 4.86
CA ILE A 20 5.26 -11.14 5.99
C ILE A 20 3.83 -11.47 5.56
N LEU A 21 3.38 -10.89 4.47
CA LEU A 21 2.01 -11.02 4.00
C LEU A 21 1.71 -12.43 3.48
N GLU A 22 2.62 -13.01 2.72
CA GLU A 22 2.45 -14.38 2.21
C GLU A 22 2.43 -15.40 3.34
N SER A 23 3.23 -15.19 4.38
CA SER A 23 3.22 -16.05 5.57
C SER A 23 1.87 -16.02 6.29
N ALA A 24 1.11 -14.94 6.14
CA ALA A 24 -0.22 -14.81 6.73
C ALA A 24 -1.35 -15.27 5.80
N GLY A 25 -1.01 -15.77 4.62
CA GLY A 25 -2.00 -16.35 3.69
C GLY A 25 -2.51 -15.39 2.62
N TYR A 26 -1.95 -14.21 2.50
CA TYR A 26 -2.34 -13.26 1.45
C TYR A 26 -1.61 -13.57 0.14
N SER A 27 -2.26 -13.26 -0.98
CA SER A 27 -1.64 -13.27 -2.29
C SER A 27 -1.07 -11.88 -2.57
N VAL A 28 0.17 -11.80 -3.03
CA VAL A 28 0.87 -10.53 -3.17
C VAL A 28 1.37 -10.33 -4.60
N ASP A 29 1.16 -9.13 -5.14
CA ASP A 29 1.80 -8.66 -6.35
C ASP A 29 2.59 -7.40 -6.02
N GLU A 30 3.47 -6.95 -6.91
CA GLU A 30 4.38 -5.84 -6.67
C GLU A 30 4.39 -4.87 -7.84
N ALA A 31 4.61 -3.59 -7.52
CA ALA A 31 4.88 -2.54 -8.48
C ALA A 31 6.04 -1.69 -7.97
N MET A 32 6.91 -1.23 -8.86
CA MET A 32 8.12 -0.50 -8.48
C MET A 32 7.96 1.01 -8.52
N ASN A 33 6.83 1.50 -8.99
CA ASN A 33 6.50 2.94 -9.00
C ASN A 33 5.00 3.12 -9.18
N GLY A 34 4.55 4.38 -9.05
CA GLY A 34 3.13 4.69 -9.13
C GLY A 34 2.51 4.46 -10.51
N ILE A 35 3.28 4.63 -11.59
CA ILE A 35 2.78 4.41 -12.96
C ILE A 35 2.47 2.93 -13.16
N GLU A 36 3.40 2.06 -12.81
CA GLU A 36 3.20 0.61 -12.90
C GLU A 36 2.03 0.16 -12.02
N ALA A 37 1.91 0.76 -10.82
CA ALA A 37 0.83 0.44 -9.90
C ALA A 37 -0.54 0.80 -10.47
N ILE A 38 -0.68 1.95 -11.12
CA ILE A 38 -1.93 2.35 -11.78
C ILE A 38 -2.27 1.36 -12.89
N GLU A 39 -1.30 0.98 -13.72
CA GLU A 39 -1.52 0.00 -14.78
C GLU A 39 -2.06 -1.32 -14.23
N LYS A 40 -1.45 -1.82 -13.16
CA LYS A 40 -1.91 -3.06 -12.53
C LYS A 40 -3.28 -2.92 -11.90
N ALA A 41 -3.55 -1.81 -11.23
CA ALA A 41 -4.83 -1.56 -10.59
C ALA A 41 -5.99 -1.49 -11.60
N LEU A 42 -5.72 -1.00 -12.80
CA LEU A 42 -6.73 -0.95 -13.86
C LEU A 42 -6.99 -2.32 -14.50
N GLN A 43 -6.01 -3.22 -14.46
CA GLN A 43 -6.11 -4.53 -15.09
C GLN A 43 -6.60 -5.63 -14.15
N GLU A 44 -6.34 -5.50 -12.86
CA GLU A 44 -6.62 -6.54 -11.88
C GLU A 44 -7.26 -5.93 -10.63
N ALA A 45 -8.09 -6.74 -9.97
CA ALA A 45 -8.71 -6.34 -8.70
C ALA A 45 -7.80 -6.70 -7.52
N PHE A 46 -7.55 -5.73 -6.66
CA PHE A 46 -6.84 -5.94 -5.39
C PHE A 46 -7.78 -5.64 -4.23
N ASP A 47 -7.44 -6.17 -3.07
CA ASP A 47 -8.22 -5.95 -1.84
C ASP A 47 -7.59 -4.89 -0.95
N LEU A 48 -6.30 -4.60 -1.17
CA LEU A 48 -5.58 -3.59 -0.41
C LEU A 48 -4.31 -3.18 -1.14
N TYR A 49 -3.89 -1.94 -0.96
CA TYR A 49 -2.62 -1.41 -1.46
C TYR A 49 -1.72 -1.05 -0.28
N ILE A 50 -0.43 -1.37 -0.39
CA ILE A 50 0.61 -0.89 0.53
C ILE A 50 1.55 -0.03 -0.30
N VAL A 51 1.63 1.26 0.01
CA VAL A 51 2.20 2.26 -0.89
C VAL A 51 3.29 3.07 -0.20
N ASP A 52 4.50 3.01 -0.74
CA ASP A 52 5.60 3.89 -0.31
C ASP A 52 5.34 5.32 -0.77
N VAL A 53 5.68 6.28 0.07
CA VAL A 53 5.50 7.69 -0.26
C VAL A 53 6.48 8.14 -1.34
N ASN A 54 7.76 7.81 -1.19
CA ASN A 54 8.83 8.33 -2.04
C ASN A 54 9.21 7.35 -3.13
N MET A 55 8.73 7.59 -4.34
CA MET A 55 9.02 6.77 -5.52
C MET A 55 9.29 7.65 -6.73
N PRO A 56 10.11 7.18 -7.69
CA PRO A 56 10.30 7.93 -8.94
C PRO A 56 9.04 7.87 -9.81
N LYS A 57 8.96 8.77 -10.78
CA LYS A 57 7.91 8.92 -11.79
C LYS A 57 6.59 9.41 -11.20
N LEU A 58 5.94 8.61 -10.35
CA LEU A 58 4.72 8.99 -9.66
C LEU A 58 4.86 8.51 -8.22
N ASP A 59 4.85 9.44 -7.27
CA ASP A 59 5.00 9.13 -5.85
C ASP A 59 3.71 8.53 -5.25
N GLY A 60 3.78 8.14 -3.98
CA GLY A 60 2.64 7.52 -3.31
C GLY A 60 1.41 8.40 -3.22
N TYR A 61 1.59 9.68 -2.97
CA TYR A 61 0.48 10.63 -2.92
C TYR A 61 -0.18 10.76 -4.31
N GLY A 62 0.64 10.93 -5.35
CA GLY A 62 0.16 11.02 -6.72
C GLY A 62 -0.56 9.77 -7.17
N PHE A 63 -0.01 8.60 -6.82
CA PHE A 63 -0.64 7.33 -7.11
C PHE A 63 -2.04 7.24 -6.48
N LEU A 64 -2.16 7.56 -5.20
CA LEU A 64 -3.46 7.48 -4.52
C LEU A 64 -4.48 8.47 -5.07
N ARG A 65 -4.06 9.71 -5.34
CA ARG A 65 -4.97 10.70 -5.92
C ARG A 65 -5.51 10.23 -7.26
N GLU A 66 -4.63 9.69 -8.10
CA GLU A 66 -5.04 9.17 -9.42
C GLU A 66 -5.93 7.95 -9.29
N LEU A 67 -5.56 7.01 -8.40
CA LEU A 67 -6.33 5.80 -8.14
C LEU A 67 -7.76 6.12 -7.69
N ARG A 68 -7.91 7.08 -6.76
CA ARG A 68 -9.21 7.46 -6.22
C ARG A 68 -10.10 8.16 -7.26
N GLY A 69 -9.51 8.66 -8.34
CA GLY A 69 -10.24 9.25 -9.46
C GLY A 69 -10.64 8.25 -10.54
N GLU A 70 -10.14 7.03 -10.48
CA GLU A 70 -10.44 6.02 -11.51
C GLU A 70 -11.77 5.33 -11.24
N ASN A 71 -12.43 4.90 -12.34
CA ASN A 71 -13.71 4.19 -12.26
C ASN A 71 -13.50 2.70 -12.02
N ILE A 72 -12.98 2.38 -10.84
CA ILE A 72 -12.76 1.01 -10.38
C ILE A 72 -13.26 0.89 -8.94
N SER A 73 -13.45 -0.35 -8.48
CA SER A 73 -13.79 -0.59 -7.07
C SER A 73 -12.68 -0.06 -6.18
N GLN A 74 -13.01 0.84 -5.27
CA GLN A 74 -12.04 1.42 -4.35
C GLN A 74 -11.86 0.53 -3.14
N VAL A 75 -10.60 0.30 -2.78
CA VAL A 75 -10.21 -0.54 -1.64
C VAL A 75 -9.24 0.22 -0.74
N PRO A 76 -9.04 -0.25 0.50
CA PRO A 76 -8.15 0.44 1.44
C PRO A 76 -6.70 0.50 0.93
N ALA A 77 -6.00 1.54 1.36
CA ALA A 77 -4.57 1.71 1.09
C ALA A 77 -3.87 2.13 2.38
N ILE A 78 -2.72 1.50 2.64
CA ILE A 78 -1.83 1.85 3.74
C ILE A 78 -0.62 2.56 3.15
N MET A 79 -0.37 3.79 3.57
CA MET A 79 0.83 4.53 3.20
C MET A 79 1.96 4.16 4.14
N VAL A 80 3.16 3.95 3.61
CA VAL A 80 4.34 3.60 4.40
C VAL A 80 5.44 4.60 4.09
N SER A 81 6.05 5.18 5.13
CA SER A 81 7.06 6.23 4.95
C SER A 81 8.07 6.21 6.10
N THR A 82 9.26 6.76 5.85
CA THR A 82 10.23 7.02 6.92
C THR A 82 9.86 8.24 7.75
N GLU A 83 8.91 9.06 7.28
CA GLU A 83 8.51 10.30 7.93
C GLU A 83 7.38 10.06 8.92
N ALA A 84 7.56 10.53 10.16
CA ALA A 84 6.59 10.36 11.23
C ALA A 84 5.81 11.63 11.57
N ALA A 85 6.08 12.75 10.90
CA ALA A 85 5.46 14.03 11.21
C ALA A 85 3.95 14.01 10.94
N GLU A 86 3.21 14.73 11.76
CA GLU A 86 1.75 14.83 11.64
C GLU A 86 1.32 15.36 10.27
N ASN A 87 2.07 16.31 9.70
CA ASN A 87 1.79 16.87 8.39
C ASN A 87 1.85 15.81 7.29
N ASP A 88 2.79 14.86 7.39
CA ASP A 88 2.95 13.78 6.42
C ASP A 88 1.78 12.82 6.49
N GLN A 89 1.31 12.52 7.70
CA GLN A 89 0.15 11.66 7.89
C GLN A 89 -1.12 12.33 7.36
N THR A 90 -1.29 13.62 7.61
CA THR A 90 -2.43 14.39 7.10
C THR A 90 -2.43 14.40 5.58
N ALA A 91 -1.25 14.61 4.95
CA ALA A 91 -1.12 14.59 3.50
C ALA A 91 -1.50 13.23 2.92
N ALA A 92 -1.12 12.13 3.59
CA ALA A 92 -1.47 10.77 3.17
C ALA A 92 -2.99 10.55 3.17
N TYR A 93 -3.66 10.91 4.26
CA TYR A 93 -5.11 10.76 4.37
C TYR A 93 -5.85 11.63 3.34
N ARG A 94 -5.39 12.84 3.11
CA ARG A 94 -5.96 13.73 2.08
C ARG A 94 -5.79 13.17 0.67
N ALA A 95 -4.71 12.45 0.42
CA ALA A 95 -4.49 11.79 -0.87
C ALA A 95 -5.35 10.54 -1.06
N GLY A 96 -5.97 10.03 0.00
CA GLY A 96 -6.86 8.88 -0.07
C GLY A 96 -6.38 7.64 0.66
N ALA A 97 -5.39 7.75 1.55
CA ALA A 97 -4.93 6.63 2.36
C ALA A 97 -5.92 6.34 3.50
N ASN A 98 -5.98 5.08 3.89
CA ASN A 98 -6.80 4.60 4.99
C ASN A 98 -5.97 4.25 6.23
N GLY A 99 -4.66 4.18 6.08
CA GLY A 99 -3.72 3.93 7.15
C GLY A 99 -2.35 4.51 6.83
N TYR A 100 -1.54 4.71 7.86
CA TYR A 100 -0.19 5.25 7.72
C TYR A 100 0.73 4.52 8.70
N LEU A 101 1.83 3.96 8.18
CA LEU A 101 2.82 3.27 9.00
C LEU A 101 4.20 3.86 8.75
N VAL A 102 5.00 3.95 9.81
CA VAL A 102 6.36 4.49 9.73
C VAL A 102 7.36 3.34 9.59
N LYS A 103 8.27 3.45 8.61
CA LYS A 103 9.32 2.44 8.39
C LYS A 103 10.39 2.52 9.49
N PRO A 104 11.00 1.40 9.87
CA PRO A 104 10.70 0.04 9.45
C PRO A 104 9.43 -0.49 10.10
N VAL A 105 8.57 -1.13 9.31
CA VAL A 105 7.28 -1.65 9.79
C VAL A 105 7.50 -3.03 10.40
N LYS A 106 7.05 -3.22 11.64
CA LYS A 106 7.16 -4.52 12.31
C LYS A 106 6.08 -5.47 11.77
N PRO A 107 6.38 -6.79 11.67
CA PRO A 107 5.41 -7.76 11.13
C PRO A 107 4.03 -7.70 11.79
N VAL A 108 3.98 -7.66 13.12
CA VAL A 108 2.70 -7.61 13.85
C VAL A 108 1.93 -6.34 13.50
N GLN A 109 2.62 -5.21 13.41
CA GLN A 109 2.02 -3.93 13.07
C GLN A 109 1.41 -3.96 11.68
N LEU A 110 2.16 -4.47 10.69
CA LEU A 110 1.68 -4.58 9.32
C LEU A 110 0.47 -5.49 9.23
N LEU A 111 0.56 -6.69 9.81
CA LEU A 111 -0.52 -7.68 9.74
C LEU A 111 -1.78 -7.21 10.45
N THR A 112 -1.65 -6.53 11.59
CA THR A 112 -2.79 -5.99 12.32
C THR A 112 -3.54 -4.96 11.48
N HIS A 113 -2.82 -4.02 10.86
CA HIS A 113 -3.44 -2.99 10.03
C HIS A 113 -4.09 -3.58 8.78
N VAL A 114 -3.42 -4.52 8.12
CA VAL A 114 -3.97 -5.20 6.95
C VAL A 114 -5.26 -5.92 7.29
N SER A 115 -5.24 -6.72 8.34
CA SER A 115 -6.39 -7.50 8.80
C SER A 115 -7.58 -6.61 9.12
N LEU A 116 -7.37 -5.51 9.84
CA LEU A 116 -8.42 -4.58 10.20
C LEU A 116 -9.05 -3.91 8.97
N LEU A 117 -8.23 -3.49 8.01
CA LEU A 117 -8.72 -2.79 6.83
C LEU A 117 -9.42 -3.71 5.83
N ILE A 118 -8.96 -4.94 5.71
CA ILE A 118 -9.61 -5.95 4.84
C ILE A 118 -10.88 -6.50 5.52
N GLY A 119 -10.97 -6.39 6.83
CA GLY A 119 -12.12 -6.88 7.59
C GLY A 119 -12.04 -8.35 7.96
N GLU A 120 -10.84 -8.94 7.92
CA GLU A 120 -10.63 -10.32 8.34
C GLU A 120 -10.31 -10.38 9.83
N THR A 121 -10.74 -11.46 10.47
CA THR A 121 -10.35 -11.76 11.85
C THR A 121 -9.09 -12.61 11.84
N ILE A 122 -8.21 -12.29 12.74
CA ILE A 122 -6.98 -13.05 12.92
C ILE A 122 -7.22 -14.20 13.88
#